data_09624155ac6c73d1bc6f857808077f3f
#
_entry.id   09624155ac6c73d1bc6f857808077f3f
#
_cell.length_a   1.000
_cell.length_b   1.000
_cell.length_c   1.000
_cell.angle_alpha   90.00
_cell.angle_beta   90.00
_cell.angle_gamma   90.00
#
_symmetry.space_group_name_H-M   'P 1'
#
loop_
_entity.id
_entity.type
_entity.pdbx_description
1 polymer ?
#
loop_
_entity_poly.entity_id
_entity_poly.type
_entity_poly.pdbx_seq_one_letter_code
_entity_poly.pdbx_strand_id
1 'polypeptide(L)'
;MNRKVKRLGRIGLPLMLALVMLAAWVVPVGAANPIVQITVTAQVVSITNSEAAWPIGTINVGSVVYFSATGAQDDDYSLVTNTGSVAVNVVIQGTNFQGTVGGLDWTLANAAGVETYSLYATNQSPAANYNIEVKNAPAYSTLCSGLHPTVSDTCTWSMNFSAPSAFDAAEDGLSKNATVILVASAA
;
A
#
# COMPACT_ATOMS: atom_id res chain seq x y z
N MET A 1 -22.25 -102.90 -19.07
CA MET A 1 -20.88 -102.30 -19.20
C MET A 1 -20.99 -100.85 -19.52
N ASN A 2 -20.41 -100.02 -18.72
CA ASN A 2 -20.43 -98.67 -18.36
C ASN A 2 -20.47 -97.60 -19.50
N ARG A 3 -21.57 -96.85 -19.62
CA ARG A 3 -21.65 -95.65 -20.43
C ARG A 3 -22.00 -94.37 -19.56
N LYS A 4 -21.41 -94.24 -18.37
CA LYS A 4 -21.81 -93.10 -17.45
C LYS A 4 -20.68 -92.03 -17.22
N VAL A 5 -19.52 -92.17 -17.85
CA VAL A 5 -18.37 -91.30 -17.50
C VAL A 5 -18.14 -90.13 -18.51
N LYS A 6 -18.89 -90.01 -19.61
CA LYS A 6 -18.58 -89.01 -20.66
C LYS A 6 -19.38 -87.68 -20.54
N ARG A 7 -20.21 -87.50 -19.54
CA ARG A 7 -21.06 -86.27 -19.43
C ARG A 7 -20.55 -85.17 -18.43
N LEU A 8 -19.55 -85.51 -17.58
CA LEU A 8 -19.04 -84.48 -16.61
C LEU A 8 -18.01 -83.56 -17.24
N GLY A 9 -17.36 -83.90 -18.29
CA GLY A 9 -16.33 -83.07 -18.90
C GLY A 9 -16.84 -81.85 -19.75
N ARG A 10 -18.17 -81.85 -20.08
CA ARG A 10 -18.72 -80.81 -20.95
C ARG A 10 -19.34 -79.62 -20.23
N ILE A 11 -19.60 -79.77 -18.94
CA ILE A 11 -20.20 -78.69 -18.14
C ILE A 11 -19.12 -77.90 -17.41
N GLY A 12 -17.97 -78.47 -17.12
CA GLY A 12 -16.90 -77.80 -16.40
C GLY A 12 -16.17 -76.70 -17.21
N LEU A 13 -16.04 -76.91 -18.54
CA LEU A 13 -15.33 -75.98 -19.36
C LEU A 13 -16.04 -74.62 -19.53
N PRO A 14 -17.36 -74.55 -19.82
CA PRO A 14 -18.03 -73.26 -19.90
C PRO A 14 -18.17 -72.56 -18.55
N LEU A 15 -18.23 -73.27 -17.41
CA LEU A 15 -18.31 -72.69 -16.07
C LEU A 15 -16.96 -72.07 -15.68
N MET A 16 -15.82 -72.71 -15.99
CA MET A 16 -14.48 -72.11 -15.80
C MET A 16 -14.26 -70.86 -16.67
N LEU A 17 -14.71 -70.88 -17.91
CA LEU A 17 -14.57 -69.75 -18.81
C LEU A 17 -15.44 -68.56 -18.33
N ALA A 18 -16.63 -68.81 -17.81
CA ALA A 18 -17.48 -67.79 -17.26
C ALA A 18 -16.89 -67.18 -15.97
N LEU A 19 -16.25 -67.96 -15.12
CA LEU A 19 -15.58 -67.49 -13.90
C LEU A 19 -14.35 -66.62 -14.23
N VAL A 20 -13.58 -66.99 -15.24
CA VAL A 20 -12.43 -66.21 -15.72
C VAL A 20 -12.84 -64.91 -16.38
N MET A 21 -13.98 -64.93 -17.13
CA MET A 21 -14.54 -63.68 -17.68
C MET A 21 -15.11 -62.72 -16.63
N LEU A 22 -15.66 -63.22 -15.52
CA LEU A 22 -16.13 -62.39 -14.43
C LEU A 22 -14.99 -61.77 -13.62
N ALA A 23 -13.84 -62.48 -13.49
CA ALA A 23 -12.67 -61.96 -12.80
C ALA A 23 -11.93 -60.88 -13.60
N ALA A 24 -12.07 -60.88 -14.93
CA ALA A 24 -11.43 -59.86 -15.80
C ALA A 24 -12.15 -58.52 -15.79
N TRP A 25 -13.36 -58.41 -15.17
CA TRP A 25 -14.15 -57.17 -15.11
C TRP A 25 -14.04 -56.46 -13.76
N VAL A 26 -13.28 -56.96 -12.80
CA VAL A 26 -12.94 -56.25 -11.59
C VAL A 26 -11.77 -55.35 -11.89
N VAL A 27 -12.00 -54.31 -12.68
CA VAL A 27 -11.07 -53.19 -12.73
C VAL A 27 -10.99 -52.62 -11.33
N PRO A 28 -9.82 -52.63 -10.67
CA PRO A 28 -9.73 -51.93 -9.40
C PRO A 28 -10.00 -50.42 -9.72
N VAL A 29 -11.19 -50.01 -9.30
CA VAL A 29 -11.46 -48.56 -9.28
C VAL A 29 -10.52 -48.02 -8.20
N GLY A 30 -9.33 -47.63 -8.66
CA GLY A 30 -8.41 -46.89 -7.81
C GLY A 30 -9.19 -45.70 -7.25
N ALA A 31 -9.38 -45.70 -5.93
CA ALA A 31 -9.98 -44.57 -5.27
C ALA A 31 -9.12 -43.36 -5.64
N ALA A 32 -9.64 -42.53 -6.55
CA ALA A 32 -9.02 -41.27 -6.87
C ALA A 32 -9.11 -40.43 -5.58
N ASN A 33 -7.97 -40.27 -4.92
CA ASN A 33 -7.91 -39.41 -3.76
C ASN A 33 -8.15 -37.99 -4.27
N PRO A 34 -9.27 -37.34 -3.93
CA PRO A 34 -9.54 -35.99 -4.42
C PRO A 34 -8.46 -35.05 -3.87
N ILE A 35 -7.70 -34.46 -4.79
CA ILE A 35 -6.68 -33.46 -4.44
C ILE A 35 -7.40 -32.10 -4.40
N VAL A 36 -7.36 -31.43 -3.26
CA VAL A 36 -7.76 -30.03 -3.14
C VAL A 36 -6.49 -29.19 -3.36
N GLN A 37 -6.46 -28.48 -4.48
CA GLN A 37 -5.39 -27.52 -4.75
C GLN A 37 -5.76 -26.18 -4.13
N ILE A 38 -4.96 -25.70 -3.18
CA ILE A 38 -5.10 -24.37 -2.59
C ILE A 38 -4.10 -23.44 -3.30
N THR A 39 -4.63 -22.42 -3.98
CA THR A 39 -3.82 -21.37 -4.58
C THR A 39 -3.98 -20.10 -3.74
N VAL A 40 -2.87 -19.56 -3.26
CA VAL A 40 -2.82 -18.30 -2.51
C VAL A 40 -2.02 -17.29 -3.32
N THR A 41 -2.63 -16.13 -3.60
CA THR A 41 -1.93 -15.00 -4.20
C THR A 41 -1.66 -13.97 -3.10
N ALA A 42 -0.38 -13.72 -2.80
CA ALA A 42 0.02 -12.67 -1.87
C ALA A 42 -0.22 -11.30 -2.52
N GLN A 43 -0.85 -10.39 -1.77
CA GLN A 43 -1.00 -8.99 -2.13
C GLN A 43 0.10 -8.18 -1.45
N VAL A 44 0.76 -7.31 -2.22
CA VAL A 44 1.80 -6.42 -1.72
C VAL A 44 1.32 -4.99 -1.85
N VAL A 45 1.24 -4.29 -0.71
CA VAL A 45 1.01 -2.85 -0.63
C VAL A 45 2.36 -2.17 -0.49
N SER A 46 2.75 -1.35 -1.46
CA SER A 46 4.01 -0.63 -1.46
C SER A 46 3.91 0.62 -2.30
N ILE A 47 4.50 1.72 -1.83
CA ILE A 47 4.62 2.97 -2.57
C ILE A 47 6.04 3.50 -2.50
N THR A 48 6.41 4.30 -3.49
CA THR A 48 7.59 5.15 -3.47
C THR A 48 7.18 6.60 -3.64
N ASN A 49 7.99 7.53 -3.11
CA ASN A 49 7.85 8.96 -3.31
C ASN A 49 9.11 9.49 -3.97
N SER A 50 8.99 10.39 -4.94
CA SER A 50 10.15 10.90 -5.68
C SER A 50 11.06 11.78 -4.81
N GLU A 51 10.48 12.50 -3.85
CA GLU A 51 11.21 13.44 -3.00
C GLU A 51 11.31 12.95 -1.57
N ALA A 52 12.52 12.95 -1.02
CA ALA A 52 12.78 12.48 0.34
C ALA A 52 12.80 13.59 1.37
N ALA A 53 13.00 14.84 0.96
CA ALA A 53 13.15 15.99 1.85
C ALA A 53 12.68 17.29 1.19
N TRP A 54 12.23 18.21 2.03
CA TRP A 54 11.90 19.58 1.65
C TRP A 54 12.69 20.57 2.53
N PRO A 55 13.82 21.10 2.07
CA PRO A 55 14.61 22.10 2.79
C PRO A 55 13.96 23.49 2.64
N ILE A 56 13.12 23.88 3.58
CA ILE A 56 12.40 25.17 3.56
C ILE A 56 13.38 26.34 3.71
N GLY A 57 14.50 26.13 4.42
CA GLY A 57 15.46 27.19 4.70
C GLY A 57 15.01 28.18 5.80
N THR A 58 15.53 29.41 5.75
CA THR A 58 15.17 30.46 6.71
C THR A 58 13.81 31.07 6.34
N ILE A 59 12.93 31.16 7.32
CA ILE A 59 11.58 31.69 7.15
C ILE A 59 11.32 32.86 8.11
N ASN A 60 10.41 33.74 7.71
CA ASN A 60 9.89 34.79 8.56
C ASN A 60 8.55 34.36 9.19
N VAL A 61 8.23 34.95 10.32
CA VAL A 61 6.90 34.80 10.94
C VAL A 61 5.77 35.09 9.95
N GLY A 62 4.74 34.27 9.95
CA GLY A 62 3.59 34.43 9.09
C GLY A 62 3.81 34.23 7.59
N SER A 63 5.01 33.82 7.17
CA SER A 63 5.28 33.55 5.76
C SER A 63 4.62 32.25 5.31
N VAL A 64 4.30 32.17 4.02
CA VAL A 64 3.85 30.97 3.35
C VAL A 64 4.93 30.53 2.36
N VAL A 65 5.32 29.26 2.41
CA VAL A 65 6.34 28.68 1.53
C VAL A 65 5.72 27.49 0.81
N TYR A 66 5.94 27.41 -0.48
CA TYR A 66 5.46 26.30 -1.31
C TYR A 66 6.54 25.24 -1.46
N PHE A 67 6.10 24.00 -1.65
CA PHE A 67 7.00 22.87 -1.81
C PHE A 67 7.94 23.09 -3.00
N SER A 68 9.23 22.85 -2.76
CA SER A 68 10.25 22.86 -3.78
C SER A 68 11.33 21.84 -3.45
N ALA A 69 11.57 20.90 -4.35
CA ALA A 69 12.61 19.87 -4.21
C ALA A 69 14.03 20.48 -4.20
N THR A 70 14.21 21.65 -4.82
CA THR A 70 15.51 22.32 -4.96
C THR A 70 15.77 23.39 -3.90
N GLY A 71 14.81 23.65 -3.01
CA GLY A 71 14.89 24.72 -2.02
C GLY A 71 14.62 26.12 -2.58
N ALA A 72 14.39 26.28 -3.87
CA ALA A 72 13.83 27.50 -4.45
C ALA A 72 12.32 27.54 -4.19
N GLN A 73 11.72 28.72 -4.04
CA GLN A 73 10.27 28.86 -3.95
C GLN A 73 9.67 28.67 -5.34
N ASP A 74 9.53 27.44 -5.76
CA ASP A 74 8.94 27.07 -7.03
C ASP A 74 7.82 26.06 -6.77
N ASP A 75 6.77 26.08 -7.57
CA ASP A 75 5.61 25.18 -7.44
C ASP A 75 5.96 23.74 -7.90
N ASP A 76 7.06 23.19 -7.37
CA ASP A 76 7.47 21.83 -7.64
C ASP A 76 6.47 20.84 -7.04
N TYR A 77 6.49 19.65 -7.55
CA TYR A 77 5.64 18.55 -7.08
C TYR A 77 6.48 17.30 -6.84
N SER A 78 5.93 16.44 -6.02
CA SER A 78 6.44 15.08 -5.78
C SER A 78 5.52 14.05 -6.42
N LEU A 79 6.05 12.89 -6.75
CA LEU A 79 5.31 11.78 -7.34
C LEU A 79 5.27 10.60 -6.39
N VAL A 80 4.05 10.14 -6.08
CA VAL A 80 3.85 8.84 -5.44
C VAL A 80 3.53 7.82 -6.50
N THR A 81 4.29 6.73 -6.51
CA THR A 81 4.10 5.60 -7.42
C THR A 81 3.75 4.35 -6.61
N ASN A 82 2.73 3.62 -7.02
CA ASN A 82 2.41 2.32 -6.45
C ASN A 82 3.34 1.25 -7.04
N THR A 83 4.23 0.72 -6.21
CA THR A 83 5.17 -0.36 -6.55
C THR A 83 4.71 -1.73 -6.05
N GLY A 84 3.52 -1.80 -5.49
CA GLY A 84 2.89 -3.03 -5.01
C GLY A 84 2.23 -3.85 -6.13
N SER A 85 1.33 -4.74 -5.76
CA SER A 85 0.60 -5.62 -6.68
C SER A 85 -0.91 -5.38 -6.71
N VAL A 86 -1.41 -4.47 -5.88
CA VAL A 86 -2.84 -4.12 -5.78
C VAL A 86 -3.02 -2.61 -5.80
N ALA A 87 -4.20 -2.15 -6.19
CA ALA A 87 -4.53 -0.73 -6.11
C ALA A 87 -4.49 -0.26 -4.64
N VAL A 88 -4.02 0.97 -4.42
CA VAL A 88 -3.87 1.52 -3.07
C VAL A 88 -4.52 2.89 -2.94
N ASN A 89 -4.98 3.19 -1.73
CA ASN A 89 -5.27 4.53 -1.28
C ASN A 89 -4.06 5.04 -0.49
N VAL A 90 -3.70 6.31 -0.71
CA VAL A 90 -2.58 6.97 -0.03
C VAL A 90 -3.13 8.07 0.86
N VAL A 91 -2.76 8.04 2.12
CA VAL A 91 -3.10 9.09 3.10
C VAL A 91 -1.84 9.83 3.52
N ILE A 92 -2.00 11.07 3.96
CA ILE A 92 -0.95 11.97 4.41
C ILE A 92 -1.19 12.41 5.85
N GLN A 93 -0.14 12.42 6.65
CA GLN A 93 -0.12 12.95 8.00
C GLN A 93 1.24 13.62 8.29
N GLY A 94 1.31 14.45 9.32
CA GLY A 94 2.52 15.13 9.72
C GLY A 94 2.84 14.94 11.19
N THR A 95 3.97 15.49 11.63
CA THR A 95 4.38 15.57 13.04
C THR A 95 4.61 17.02 13.44
N ASN A 96 4.64 17.31 14.72
CA ASN A 96 5.12 18.58 15.23
C ASN A 96 6.57 18.83 14.79
N PHE A 97 6.94 20.09 14.59
CA PHE A 97 8.35 20.46 14.46
C PHE A 97 9.06 20.29 15.80
N GLN A 98 10.17 19.61 15.77
CA GLN A 98 11.03 19.41 16.92
C GLN A 98 12.29 20.26 16.77
N GLY A 99 12.62 21.05 17.79
CA GLY A 99 13.86 21.78 17.86
C GLY A 99 15.03 20.85 18.10
N THR A 100 16.19 21.16 17.50
CA THR A 100 17.41 20.35 17.64
C THR A 100 18.12 20.53 18.99
N VAL A 101 17.89 21.64 19.68
CA VAL A 101 18.51 21.95 20.99
C VAL A 101 17.48 22.70 21.84
N GLY A 102 16.89 22.02 22.83
CA GLY A 102 16.10 22.64 23.89
C GLY A 102 15.04 23.67 23.45
N GLY A 103 14.70 23.62 22.18
CA GLY A 103 13.78 24.55 21.55
C GLY A 103 12.34 24.14 21.80
N LEU A 104 11.50 25.14 21.87
CA LEU A 104 10.07 24.96 21.89
C LEU A 104 9.63 24.31 20.58
N ASP A 105 8.77 23.32 20.65
CA ASP A 105 8.25 22.62 19.49
C ASP A 105 7.11 23.44 18.87
N TRP A 106 7.09 23.55 17.54
CA TRP A 106 5.93 24.11 16.86
C TRP A 106 4.89 23.01 16.64
N THR A 107 3.68 23.29 17.06
CA THR A 107 2.58 22.33 16.89
C THR A 107 1.98 22.42 15.50
N LEU A 108 1.79 21.29 14.85
CA LEU A 108 1.03 21.19 13.61
C LEU A 108 -0.47 21.37 13.90
N ALA A 109 -1.09 22.37 13.30
CA ALA A 109 -2.50 22.71 13.46
C ALA A 109 -3.18 22.97 12.11
N ASN A 110 -4.49 23.09 12.10
CA ASN A 110 -5.27 23.45 10.91
C ASN A 110 -5.08 24.91 10.44
N ALA A 111 -4.51 25.75 11.30
CA ALA A 111 -4.16 27.11 10.97
C ALA A 111 -2.89 27.51 11.71
N ALA A 112 -2.05 28.32 11.07
CA ALA A 112 -0.87 28.88 11.71
C ALA A 112 -1.29 29.90 12.77
N GLY A 113 -0.57 29.90 13.91
CA GLY A 113 -0.81 30.76 15.06
C GLY A 113 0.47 30.99 15.83
N VAL A 114 0.40 31.38 17.10
CA VAL A 114 1.56 31.48 17.98
C VAL A 114 2.11 30.07 18.21
N GLU A 115 3.38 29.85 17.87
CA GLU A 115 4.05 28.55 17.98
C GLU A 115 3.31 27.36 17.32
N THR A 116 2.42 27.69 16.37
CA THR A 116 1.72 26.72 15.57
C THR A 116 1.93 26.99 14.10
N TYR A 117 2.14 25.94 13.33
CA TYR A 117 2.26 26.01 11.88
C TYR A 117 1.17 25.17 11.23
N SER A 118 0.91 25.41 9.95
CA SER A 118 0.01 24.56 9.18
C SER A 118 0.66 24.07 7.90
N LEU A 119 0.26 22.87 7.50
CA LEU A 119 0.61 22.24 6.23
C LEU A 119 -0.68 21.90 5.49
N TYR A 120 -0.74 22.28 4.23
CA TYR A 120 -1.79 21.86 3.33
C TYR A 120 -1.19 21.24 2.07
N ALA A 121 -1.73 20.14 1.64
CA ALA A 121 -1.35 19.47 0.42
C ALA A 121 -2.37 19.71 -0.70
N THR A 122 -1.94 19.45 -1.92
CA THR A 122 -2.78 19.33 -3.10
C THR A 122 -2.35 18.10 -3.89
N ASN A 123 -3.28 17.43 -4.54
CA ASN A 123 -3.01 16.32 -5.47
C ASN A 123 -3.26 16.75 -6.93
N GLN A 124 -3.15 18.03 -7.23
CA GLN A 124 -3.32 18.61 -8.56
C GLN A 124 -1.97 19.00 -9.17
N SER A 125 -1.84 18.89 -10.49
CA SER A 125 -0.70 19.35 -11.26
C SER A 125 -1.20 20.23 -12.43
N PRO A 126 -0.74 21.49 -12.60
CA PRO A 126 0.14 22.20 -11.68
C PRO A 126 -0.49 22.38 -10.30
N ALA A 127 0.35 22.55 -9.27
CA ALA A 127 -0.11 22.69 -7.91
C ALA A 127 -1.05 23.91 -7.75
N ALA A 128 -2.29 23.64 -7.38
CA ALA A 128 -3.32 24.64 -7.15
C ALA A 128 -4.25 24.15 -6.03
N ASN A 129 -4.89 25.09 -5.33
CA ASN A 129 -5.89 24.78 -4.33
C ASN A 129 -5.39 23.80 -3.25
N TYR A 130 -4.42 24.22 -2.45
CA TYR A 130 -3.93 23.48 -1.29
C TYR A 130 -5.05 23.34 -0.25
N ASN A 131 -5.86 22.30 -0.37
CA ASN A 131 -7.08 22.08 0.41
C ASN A 131 -7.08 20.78 1.23
N ILE A 132 -6.02 19.96 1.09
CA ILE A 132 -5.86 18.74 1.87
C ILE A 132 -5.06 19.08 3.12
N GLU A 133 -5.72 19.22 4.24
CA GLU A 133 -5.06 19.48 5.53
C GLU A 133 -4.16 18.31 5.90
N VAL A 134 -2.88 18.57 6.17
CA VAL A 134 -1.95 17.60 6.74
C VAL A 134 -2.15 17.60 8.25
N LYS A 135 -2.78 16.56 8.77
CA LYS A 135 -3.12 16.44 10.19
C LYS A 135 -1.95 15.88 11.00
N ASN A 136 -1.90 16.27 12.26
CA ASN A 136 -0.92 15.69 13.18
C ASN A 136 -1.23 14.21 13.45
N ALA A 137 -0.19 13.37 13.36
CA ALA A 137 -0.31 11.93 13.62
C ALA A 137 -0.90 11.66 15.02
N PRO A 138 -1.79 10.66 15.17
CA PRO A 138 -2.15 9.61 14.21
C PRO A 138 -3.30 9.98 13.24
N ALA A 139 -3.85 11.20 13.29
CA ALA A 139 -4.87 11.62 12.33
C ALA A 139 -4.26 11.82 10.93
N TYR A 140 -5.05 11.58 9.89
CA TYR A 140 -4.62 11.67 8.50
C TYR A 140 -5.70 12.26 7.60
N SER A 141 -5.29 12.64 6.40
CA SER A 141 -6.18 13.03 5.30
C SER A 141 -5.89 12.18 4.06
N THR A 142 -6.90 11.95 3.22
CA THR A 142 -6.70 11.24 1.96
C THR A 142 -5.95 12.14 0.97
N LEU A 143 -4.84 11.64 0.43
CA LEU A 143 -4.06 12.32 -0.60
C LEU A 143 -4.47 11.81 -1.99
N CYS A 144 -4.43 10.49 -2.22
CA CYS A 144 -4.79 9.87 -3.48
C CYS A 144 -5.61 8.60 -3.25
N SER A 145 -6.51 8.28 -4.17
CA SER A 145 -7.34 7.08 -4.08
C SER A 145 -7.23 6.23 -5.33
N GLY A 146 -7.24 4.90 -5.17
CA GLY A 146 -7.30 3.94 -6.27
C GLY A 146 -6.07 3.94 -7.16
N LEU A 147 -4.89 4.30 -6.66
CA LEU A 147 -3.63 4.31 -7.42
C LEU A 147 -3.25 2.87 -7.82
N HIS A 148 -3.32 2.57 -9.12
CA HIS A 148 -3.05 1.23 -9.65
C HIS A 148 -1.55 0.89 -9.67
N PRO A 149 -1.19 -0.41 -9.61
CA PRO A 149 0.21 -0.85 -9.64
C PRO A 149 0.79 -0.82 -11.05
N THR A 150 0.81 0.36 -11.67
CA THR A 150 1.40 0.59 -12.99
C THR A 150 2.31 1.80 -12.92
N VAL A 151 3.45 1.74 -13.61
CA VAL A 151 4.42 2.85 -13.66
C VAL A 151 3.85 4.15 -14.24
N SER A 152 2.75 4.08 -14.97
CA SER A 152 2.07 5.25 -15.55
C SER A 152 0.99 5.84 -14.65
N ASP A 153 0.58 5.13 -13.59
CA ASP A 153 -0.40 5.61 -12.64
C ASP A 153 0.32 6.17 -11.41
N THR A 154 0.47 7.48 -11.39
CA THR A 154 1.17 8.23 -10.37
C THR A 154 0.24 9.26 -9.74
N CYS A 155 0.40 9.49 -8.45
CA CYS A 155 -0.23 10.59 -7.77
C CYS A 155 0.77 11.74 -7.66
N THR A 156 0.55 12.79 -8.41
CA THR A 156 1.28 14.05 -8.28
C THR A 156 0.75 14.83 -7.09
N TRP A 157 1.64 15.34 -6.24
CA TRP A 157 1.24 16.10 -5.08
C TRP A 157 2.26 17.19 -4.73
N SER A 158 1.79 18.22 -4.06
CA SER A 158 2.62 19.32 -3.56
C SER A 158 2.08 19.78 -2.20
N MET A 159 2.83 20.61 -1.49
CA MET A 159 2.44 21.18 -0.20
C MET A 159 2.70 22.66 -0.12
N ASN A 160 1.96 23.36 0.76
CA ASN A 160 2.39 24.63 1.31
C ASN A 160 2.59 24.52 2.82
N PHE A 161 3.49 25.32 3.31
CA PHE A 161 3.80 25.52 4.73
C PHE A 161 3.45 26.95 5.11
N SER A 162 2.66 27.12 6.16
CA SER A 162 2.41 28.42 6.76
C SER A 162 3.14 28.52 8.09
N ALA A 163 4.09 29.43 8.17
CA ALA A 163 4.90 29.66 9.36
C ALA A 163 4.04 30.20 10.54
N PRO A 164 4.46 29.95 11.79
CA PRO A 164 3.83 30.58 12.96
C PRO A 164 3.73 32.09 12.81
N SER A 165 2.65 32.66 13.32
CA SER A 165 2.45 34.13 13.36
C SER A 165 3.35 34.82 14.37
N ALA A 166 3.84 34.07 15.37
CA ALA A 166 4.86 34.48 16.33
C ALA A 166 5.51 33.23 16.92
N PHE A 167 6.77 33.36 17.33
CA PHE A 167 7.53 32.36 18.10
C PHE A 167 8.44 33.05 19.12
N ASP A 168 8.93 32.30 20.09
CA ASP A 168 9.81 32.82 21.15
C ASP A 168 11.14 33.31 20.52
N ALA A 169 11.63 34.46 20.99
CA ALA A 169 12.93 35.01 20.55
C ALA A 169 14.10 34.03 20.81
N ALA A 170 13.97 33.12 21.76
CA ALA A 170 14.96 32.07 22.03
C ALA A 170 15.05 31.03 20.88
N GLU A 171 14.09 31.02 19.98
CA GLU A 171 14.05 30.08 18.83
C GLU A 171 14.71 30.68 17.56
N ASP A 172 15.05 31.95 17.59
CA ASP A 172 15.66 32.63 16.44
C ASP A 172 16.98 31.97 16.06
N GLY A 173 17.10 31.63 14.77
CA GLY A 173 18.27 30.92 14.21
C GLY A 173 18.35 29.43 14.56
N LEU A 174 17.38 28.83 15.26
CA LEU A 174 17.35 27.41 15.54
C LEU A 174 16.70 26.61 14.42
N SER A 175 17.35 25.51 14.06
CA SER A 175 16.80 24.56 13.09
C SER A 175 15.70 23.70 13.74
N LYS A 176 14.64 23.46 13.00
CA LYS A 176 13.52 22.59 13.40
C LYS A 176 13.24 21.59 12.27
N ASN A 177 12.85 20.37 12.65
CA ASN A 177 12.50 19.32 11.72
C ASN A 177 11.11 18.77 12.02
N ALA A 178 10.32 18.53 10.98
CA ALA A 178 9.08 17.76 11.04
C ALA A 178 9.09 16.69 9.97
N THR A 179 8.28 15.67 10.16
CA THR A 179 8.13 14.58 9.19
C THR A 179 6.74 14.60 8.60
N VAL A 180 6.67 14.50 7.28
CA VAL A 180 5.44 14.19 6.56
C VAL A 180 5.47 12.71 6.21
N ILE A 181 4.41 12.00 6.55
CA ILE A 181 4.31 10.56 6.44
C ILE A 181 3.21 10.23 5.43
N LEU A 182 3.56 9.45 4.41
CA LEU A 182 2.63 8.86 3.47
C LEU A 182 2.39 7.40 3.84
N VAL A 183 1.12 7.01 3.96
CA VAL A 183 0.73 5.64 4.29
C VAL A 183 -0.18 5.11 3.20
N ALA A 184 0.16 3.94 2.67
CA ALA A 184 -0.65 3.24 1.69
C ALA A 184 -1.45 2.11 2.34
N SER A 185 -2.68 1.94 1.88
CA SER A 185 -3.54 0.79 2.20
C SER A 185 -4.16 0.25 0.91
N ALA A 186 -4.50 -1.05 0.86
CA ALA A 186 -5.25 -1.59 -0.27
C ALA A 186 -6.56 -0.81 -0.46
N ALA A 187 -6.88 -0.50 -1.72
CA ALA A 187 -8.08 0.25 -2.10
C ALA A 187 -9.32 -0.63 -2.06
#